data_567aab86a73a33b095ad073b043b0421
#
_entry.id   567aab86a73a33b095ad073b043b0421
#
_cell.length_a   1.000
_cell.length_b   1.000
_cell.length_c   1.000
_cell.angle_alpha   90.00
_cell.angle_beta   90.00
_cell.angle_gamma   90.00
#
_symmetry.space_group_name_H-M   'P 1'
#
loop_
_entity.id
_entity.type
_entity.pdbx_description
1 polymer ?
#
loop_
_entity_poly.entity_id
_entity_poly.type
_entity_poly.pdbx_seq_one_letter_code
_entity_poly.pdbx_strand_id
1 'polypeptide(L)'
;MKTEAGNFLTMRQVLYHLYMSLFEELQTQYGLTQMEINILLRLANNPQLDTAAQLVEAGKLSKSQVSMAVDHLVKAGFLQRRMEGRRIHLQLQPSALEIVEEGKRRQRIFGDAVLHGISSEERDQLNNLMVRIVENARKAEKELCEGVLLDKHFDASV
;
A
#
# COMPACT_ATOMS: atom_id res chain seq x y z
N MET A 1 -10.31 19.89 21.92
CA MET A 1 -11.14 18.88 21.25
C MET A 1 -10.35 18.35 20.05
N LYS A 2 -10.03 17.07 20.01
CA LYS A 2 -9.37 16.50 18.82
C LYS A 2 -10.40 16.48 17.69
N THR A 3 -10.06 17.05 16.55
CA THR A 3 -10.93 16.98 15.36
C THR A 3 -10.99 15.54 14.85
N GLU A 4 -12.05 15.16 14.16
CA GLU A 4 -12.16 13.83 13.52
C GLU A 4 -10.97 13.56 12.62
N ALA A 5 -10.51 14.55 11.84
CA ALA A 5 -9.30 14.46 11.03
C ALA A 5 -8.05 14.15 11.87
N GLY A 6 -7.90 14.75 13.05
CA GLY A 6 -6.80 14.45 13.97
C GLY A 6 -6.80 12.99 14.46
N ASN A 7 -7.99 12.42 14.68
CA ASN A 7 -8.14 11.02 15.06
C ASN A 7 -7.73 10.07 13.93
N PHE A 8 -8.12 10.36 12.69
CA PHE A 8 -7.68 9.59 11.50
C PHE A 8 -6.18 9.60 11.32
N LEU A 9 -5.55 10.77 11.44
CA LEU A 9 -4.09 10.91 11.28
C LEU A 9 -3.34 10.15 12.37
N THR A 10 -3.80 10.24 13.64
CA THR A 10 -3.20 9.51 14.75
C THR A 10 -3.35 8.00 14.57
N MET A 11 -4.55 7.53 14.23
CA MET A 11 -4.80 6.12 13.96
C MET A 11 -3.87 5.60 12.85
N ARG A 12 -3.75 6.33 11.73
CA ARG A 12 -2.85 5.97 10.64
C ARG A 12 -1.41 5.84 11.11
N GLN A 13 -0.93 6.76 11.94
CA GLN A 13 0.45 6.73 12.45
C GLN A 13 0.70 5.50 13.33
N VAL A 14 -0.22 5.17 14.25
CA VAL A 14 -0.09 4.01 15.13
C VAL A 14 -0.08 2.71 14.32
N LEU A 15 -1.04 2.55 13.39
CA LEU A 15 -1.13 1.37 12.53
C LEU A 15 0.11 1.23 11.64
N TYR A 16 0.59 2.34 11.06
CA TYR A 16 1.77 2.34 10.23
C TYR A 16 3.02 1.95 11.02
N HIS A 17 3.20 2.49 12.23
CA HIS A 17 4.33 2.15 13.09
C HIS A 17 4.34 0.67 13.44
N LEU A 18 3.20 0.10 13.85
CA LEU A 18 3.08 -1.34 14.13
C LEU A 18 3.43 -2.18 12.90
N TYR A 19 2.88 -1.80 11.73
CA TYR A 19 3.16 -2.50 10.47
C TYR A 19 4.65 -2.50 10.15
N MET A 20 5.31 -1.34 10.22
CA MET A 20 6.74 -1.21 9.96
C MET A 20 7.58 -2.05 10.92
N SER A 21 7.26 -2.03 12.22
CA SER A 21 7.97 -2.83 13.24
C SER A 21 7.87 -4.33 12.97
N LEU A 22 6.73 -4.81 12.47
CA LEU A 22 6.57 -6.22 12.11
C LEU A 22 7.46 -6.64 10.93
N PHE A 23 7.87 -5.71 10.07
CA PHE A 23 8.67 -6.01 8.88
C PHE A 23 10.17 -5.74 9.05
N GLU A 24 10.59 -5.12 10.13
CA GLU A 24 11.98 -4.68 10.35
C GLU A 24 13.00 -5.84 10.24
N GLU A 25 12.69 -6.99 10.85
CA GLU A 25 13.54 -8.18 10.76
C GLU A 25 13.64 -8.70 9.33
N LEU A 26 12.52 -8.76 8.60
CA LEU A 26 12.49 -9.22 7.21
C LEU A 26 13.30 -8.29 6.29
N GLN A 27 13.20 -6.98 6.51
CA GLN A 27 14.01 -5.98 5.80
C GLN A 27 15.50 -6.22 6.02
N THR A 28 15.90 -6.42 7.27
CA THR A 28 17.30 -6.66 7.66
C THR A 28 17.82 -7.97 7.07
N GLN A 29 17.03 -9.03 7.16
CA GLN A 29 17.42 -10.38 6.69
C GLN A 29 17.73 -10.40 5.19
N TYR A 30 16.94 -9.71 4.38
CA TYR A 30 17.07 -9.73 2.91
C TYR A 30 17.72 -8.47 2.34
N GLY A 31 18.07 -7.48 3.17
CA GLY A 31 18.64 -6.20 2.72
C GLY A 31 17.66 -5.40 1.85
N LEU A 32 16.36 -5.52 2.12
CA LEU A 32 15.30 -4.88 1.35
C LEU A 32 14.64 -3.76 2.15
N THR A 33 14.20 -2.72 1.44
CA THR A 33 13.35 -1.68 2.00
C THR A 33 11.91 -2.18 2.13
N GLN A 34 11.11 -1.54 2.99
CA GLN A 34 9.68 -1.84 3.09
C GLN A 34 8.95 -1.69 1.75
N MET A 35 9.36 -0.70 0.96
CA MET A 35 8.78 -0.48 -0.37
C MET A 35 9.03 -1.67 -1.31
N GLU A 36 10.23 -2.21 -1.31
CA GLU A 36 10.61 -3.36 -2.12
C GLU A 36 9.83 -4.61 -1.70
N ILE A 37 9.72 -4.87 -0.40
CA ILE A 37 8.88 -5.95 0.12
C ILE A 37 7.41 -5.76 -0.28
N ASN A 38 6.89 -4.54 -0.18
CA ASN A 38 5.51 -4.22 -0.59
C ASN A 38 5.29 -4.43 -2.09
N ILE A 39 6.28 -4.15 -2.94
CA ILE A 39 6.22 -4.44 -4.38
C ILE A 39 6.10 -5.96 -4.61
N LEU A 40 6.95 -6.77 -3.97
CA LEU A 40 6.88 -8.22 -4.09
C LEU A 40 5.53 -8.77 -3.64
N LEU A 41 5.02 -8.32 -2.50
CA LEU A 41 3.71 -8.71 -1.97
C LEU A 41 2.56 -8.29 -2.89
N ARG A 42 2.65 -7.11 -3.50
CA ARG A 42 1.64 -6.60 -4.42
C ARG A 42 1.56 -7.43 -5.70
N LEU A 43 2.70 -7.75 -6.27
CA LEU A 43 2.79 -8.63 -7.45
C LEU A 43 2.28 -10.03 -7.15
N ALA A 44 2.58 -10.56 -5.97
CA ALA A 44 2.12 -11.88 -5.55
C ALA A 44 0.59 -11.95 -5.32
N ASN A 45 0.02 -10.88 -4.78
CA ASN A 45 -1.42 -10.83 -4.44
C ASN A 45 -2.29 -10.36 -5.62
N ASN A 46 -1.70 -9.70 -6.61
CA ASN A 46 -2.41 -9.14 -7.77
C ASN A 46 -1.65 -9.44 -9.06
N PRO A 47 -1.72 -10.64 -9.60
CA PRO A 47 -0.96 -11.05 -10.78
C PRO A 47 -1.20 -10.18 -12.03
N GLN A 48 -2.34 -9.48 -12.10
CA GLN A 48 -2.66 -8.54 -13.19
C GLN A 48 -1.98 -7.18 -13.05
N LEU A 49 -1.39 -6.85 -11.88
CA LEU A 49 -0.65 -5.61 -11.64
C LEU A 49 0.85 -5.84 -11.80
N ASP A 50 1.27 -6.16 -12.99
CA ASP A 50 2.61 -6.65 -13.29
C ASP A 50 3.52 -5.67 -14.05
N THR A 51 3.14 -4.39 -14.14
CA THR A 51 3.98 -3.34 -14.72
C THR A 51 4.34 -2.26 -13.71
N ALA A 52 5.50 -1.60 -13.91
CA ALA A 52 5.91 -0.49 -13.04
C ALA A 52 4.88 0.66 -13.03
N ALA A 53 4.24 0.94 -14.17
CA ALA A 53 3.21 1.98 -14.25
C ALA A 53 2.00 1.66 -13.37
N GLN A 54 1.53 0.40 -13.38
CA GLN A 54 0.44 -0.05 -12.53
C GLN A 54 0.80 -0.03 -11.05
N LEU A 55 2.05 -0.35 -10.69
CA LEU A 55 2.54 -0.23 -9.31
C LEU A 55 2.55 1.23 -8.82
N VAL A 56 2.94 2.18 -9.68
CA VAL A 56 2.89 3.63 -9.40
C VAL A 56 1.46 4.06 -9.13
N GLU A 57 0.54 3.71 -10.02
CA GLU A 57 -0.87 4.11 -9.93
C GLU A 57 -1.56 3.51 -8.69
N ALA A 58 -1.45 2.20 -8.52
CA ALA A 58 -2.07 1.48 -7.40
C ALA A 58 -1.51 1.87 -6.04
N GLY A 59 -0.21 2.25 -5.98
CA GLY A 59 0.48 2.62 -4.73
C GLY A 59 0.50 4.11 -4.44
N LYS A 60 0.06 4.97 -5.37
CA LYS A 60 0.28 6.42 -5.29
C LYS A 60 1.76 6.77 -5.03
N LEU A 61 2.66 6.01 -5.67
CA LEU A 61 4.10 6.11 -5.49
C LEU A 61 4.72 6.98 -6.59
N SER A 62 5.90 7.55 -6.35
CA SER A 62 6.63 8.25 -7.40
C SER A 62 7.22 7.27 -8.42
N LYS A 63 7.26 7.65 -9.70
CA LYS A 63 7.85 6.84 -10.77
C LYS A 63 9.31 6.52 -10.50
N SER A 64 10.08 7.49 -9.99
CA SER A 64 11.51 7.32 -9.70
C SER A 64 11.74 6.31 -8.58
N GLN A 65 10.95 6.37 -7.50
CA GLN A 65 11.07 5.42 -6.39
C GLN A 65 10.72 3.99 -6.82
N VAL A 66 9.63 3.82 -7.59
CA VAL A 66 9.26 2.49 -8.13
C VAL A 66 10.34 1.96 -9.06
N SER A 67 10.87 2.81 -9.96
CA SER A 67 11.95 2.41 -10.88
C SER A 67 13.18 1.93 -10.12
N MET A 68 13.66 2.69 -9.13
CA MET A 68 14.81 2.33 -8.31
C MET A 68 14.60 1.03 -7.54
N ALA A 69 13.42 0.85 -6.94
CA ALA A 69 13.10 -0.36 -6.20
C ALA A 69 13.03 -1.59 -7.13
N VAL A 70 12.41 -1.47 -8.29
CA VAL A 70 12.36 -2.54 -9.31
C VAL A 70 13.77 -2.87 -9.81
N ASP A 71 14.61 -1.87 -10.09
CA ASP A 71 16.00 -2.08 -10.51
C ASP A 71 16.79 -2.86 -9.48
N HIS A 72 16.65 -2.51 -8.20
CA HIS A 72 17.30 -3.23 -7.10
C HIS A 72 16.79 -4.66 -6.97
N LEU A 73 15.46 -4.87 -7.01
CA LEU A 73 14.86 -6.21 -6.94
C LEU A 73 15.27 -7.11 -8.12
N VAL A 74 15.39 -6.55 -9.31
CA VAL A 74 15.89 -7.29 -10.49
C VAL A 74 17.36 -7.64 -10.32
N LYS A 75 18.20 -6.70 -9.88
CA LYS A 75 19.62 -6.93 -9.61
C LYS A 75 19.84 -7.97 -8.50
N ALA A 76 18.98 -7.97 -7.48
CA ALA A 76 19.02 -8.95 -6.40
C ALA A 76 18.45 -10.33 -6.80
N GLY A 77 17.86 -10.46 -7.99
CA GLY A 77 17.34 -11.71 -8.51
C GLY A 77 15.94 -12.08 -8.00
N PHE A 78 15.22 -11.16 -7.35
CA PHE A 78 13.87 -11.39 -6.85
C PHE A 78 12.79 -11.10 -7.89
N LEU A 79 13.09 -10.27 -8.88
CA LEU A 79 12.23 -9.95 -10.03
C LEU A 79 12.97 -10.17 -11.34
N GLN A 80 12.22 -10.44 -12.38
CA GLN A 80 12.68 -10.43 -13.76
C GLN A 80 11.81 -9.51 -14.61
N ARG A 81 12.43 -8.78 -15.55
CA ARG A 81 11.73 -8.04 -16.59
C ARG A 81 11.49 -8.94 -17.78
N ARG A 82 10.25 -9.07 -18.21
CA ARG A 82 9.85 -9.78 -19.42
C ARG A 82 9.22 -8.79 -20.40
N MET A 83 9.76 -8.73 -21.59
CA MET A 83 9.13 -7.95 -22.64
C MET A 83 8.02 -8.76 -23.32
N GLU A 84 6.83 -8.16 -23.39
CA GLU A 84 5.70 -8.69 -24.13
C GLU A 84 5.12 -7.58 -25.01
N GLY A 85 5.40 -7.67 -26.32
CA GLY A 85 5.14 -6.58 -27.25
C GLY A 85 5.95 -5.33 -26.90
N ARG A 86 5.26 -4.22 -26.61
CA ARG A 86 5.86 -2.93 -26.21
C ARG A 86 5.86 -2.70 -24.69
N ARG A 87 5.39 -3.67 -23.91
CA ARG A 87 5.27 -3.54 -22.45
C ARG A 87 6.33 -4.38 -21.76
N ILE A 88 6.80 -3.88 -20.64
CA ILE A 88 7.71 -4.59 -19.74
C ILE A 88 6.87 -5.08 -18.55
N HIS A 89 6.76 -6.39 -18.43
CA HIS A 89 6.10 -7.07 -17.32
C HIS A 89 7.12 -7.47 -16.27
N LEU A 90 6.73 -7.43 -15.01
CA LEU A 90 7.55 -7.82 -13.85
C LEU A 90 7.10 -9.21 -13.40
N GLN A 91 8.04 -10.12 -13.35
CA GLN A 91 7.79 -11.50 -12.94
C GLN A 91 8.55 -11.80 -11.66
N LEU A 92 7.82 -12.30 -10.65
CA LEU A 92 8.42 -12.82 -9.42
C LEU A 92 9.32 -14.03 -9.74
N GLN A 93 10.50 -14.04 -9.16
CA GLN A 93 11.41 -15.17 -9.26
C GLN A 93 11.22 -16.15 -8.10
N PRO A 94 11.59 -17.42 -8.24
CA PRO A 94 11.51 -18.40 -7.16
C PRO A 94 12.21 -17.96 -5.86
N SER A 95 13.31 -17.21 -5.97
CA SER A 95 14.05 -16.62 -4.84
C SER A 95 13.23 -15.63 -4.00
N ALA A 96 12.18 -15.03 -4.56
CA ALA A 96 11.31 -14.11 -3.85
C ALA A 96 10.19 -14.82 -3.06
N LEU A 97 9.94 -16.10 -3.29
CA LEU A 97 8.79 -16.81 -2.72
C LEU A 97 8.85 -16.87 -1.19
N GLU A 98 10.00 -17.09 -0.59
CA GLU A 98 10.17 -17.10 0.86
C GLU A 98 9.84 -15.74 1.47
N ILE A 99 10.33 -14.65 0.84
CA ILE A 99 10.04 -13.27 1.28
C ILE A 99 8.53 -12.99 1.19
N VAL A 100 7.90 -13.43 0.11
CA VAL A 100 6.46 -13.26 -0.10
C VAL A 100 5.65 -14.01 0.96
N GLU A 101 5.97 -15.27 1.23
CA GLU A 101 5.25 -16.06 2.23
C GLU A 101 5.43 -15.52 3.65
N GLU A 102 6.64 -15.13 4.02
CA GLU A 102 6.91 -14.51 5.31
C GLU A 102 6.22 -13.13 5.40
N GLY A 103 6.25 -12.34 4.35
CA GLY A 103 5.55 -11.06 4.30
C GLY A 103 4.04 -11.22 4.46
N LYS A 104 3.43 -12.20 3.80
CA LYS A 104 1.99 -12.53 3.98
C LYS A 104 1.70 -12.99 5.41
N ARG A 105 2.59 -13.77 6.01
CA ARG A 105 2.46 -14.18 7.42
C ARG A 105 2.44 -12.96 8.34
N ARG A 106 3.34 -11.98 8.14
CA ARG A 106 3.38 -10.74 8.92
C ARG A 106 2.15 -9.87 8.71
N GLN A 107 1.62 -9.82 7.48
CA GLN A 107 0.34 -9.13 7.20
C GLN A 107 -0.83 -9.79 7.96
N ARG A 108 -0.89 -11.11 8.05
CA ARG A 108 -1.90 -11.81 8.86
C ARG A 108 -1.76 -11.47 10.35
N ILE A 109 -0.54 -11.53 10.90
CA ILE A 109 -0.28 -11.15 12.30
C ILE A 109 -0.74 -9.71 12.57
N PHE A 110 -0.43 -8.78 11.67
CA PHE A 110 -0.90 -7.40 11.77
C PHE A 110 -2.44 -7.34 11.80
N GLY A 111 -3.09 -7.99 10.85
CA GLY A 111 -4.56 -8.03 10.78
C GLY A 111 -5.19 -8.61 12.03
N ASP A 112 -4.68 -9.75 12.52
CA ASP A 112 -5.19 -10.39 13.73
C ASP A 112 -5.00 -9.51 14.98
N ALA A 113 -3.85 -8.84 15.08
CA ALA A 113 -3.57 -7.95 16.20
C ALA A 113 -4.49 -6.73 16.22
N VAL A 114 -4.67 -6.05 15.07
CA VAL A 114 -5.47 -4.81 15.02
C VAL A 114 -6.97 -5.08 15.04
N LEU A 115 -7.42 -6.26 14.64
CA LEU A 115 -8.83 -6.66 14.65
C LEU A 115 -9.19 -7.56 15.84
N HIS A 116 -8.29 -7.69 16.83
CA HIS A 116 -8.56 -8.49 18.02
C HIS A 116 -9.79 -7.96 18.77
N GLY A 117 -10.70 -8.87 19.12
CA GLY A 117 -11.95 -8.52 19.84
C GLY A 117 -13.04 -7.87 18.98
N ILE A 118 -12.82 -7.67 17.68
CA ILE A 118 -13.82 -7.16 16.74
C ILE A 118 -14.53 -8.35 16.08
N SER A 119 -15.87 -8.40 16.21
CA SER A 119 -16.70 -9.49 15.65
C SER A 119 -16.68 -9.46 14.11
N SER A 120 -17.12 -10.54 13.47
CA SER A 120 -17.23 -10.62 12.00
C SER A 120 -18.16 -9.55 11.44
N GLU A 121 -19.29 -9.30 12.10
CA GLU A 121 -20.26 -8.29 11.69
C GLU A 121 -19.66 -6.87 11.78
N GLU A 122 -18.94 -6.59 12.86
CA GLU A 122 -18.24 -5.30 13.03
C GLU A 122 -17.12 -5.11 11.98
N ARG A 123 -16.39 -6.20 11.63
CA ARG A 123 -15.37 -6.17 10.56
C ARG A 123 -15.99 -5.88 9.20
N ASP A 124 -17.15 -6.47 8.89
CA ASP A 124 -17.88 -6.20 7.64
C ASP A 124 -18.36 -4.75 7.57
N GLN A 125 -18.89 -4.22 8.68
CA GLN A 125 -19.27 -2.81 8.79
C GLN A 125 -18.06 -1.89 8.62
N LEU A 126 -16.94 -2.19 9.30
CA LEU A 126 -15.71 -1.44 9.17
C LEU A 126 -15.20 -1.44 7.72
N ASN A 127 -15.21 -2.59 7.07
CA ASN A 127 -14.77 -2.74 5.69
C ASN A 127 -15.61 -1.87 4.73
N ASN A 128 -16.94 -1.89 4.89
CA ASN A 128 -17.85 -1.06 4.11
C ASN A 128 -17.59 0.44 4.34
N LEU A 129 -17.34 0.84 5.59
CA LEU A 129 -17.01 2.24 5.91
C LEU A 129 -15.66 2.64 5.35
N MET A 130 -14.64 1.78 5.41
CA MET A 130 -13.33 2.05 4.84
C MET A 130 -13.38 2.23 3.32
N VAL A 131 -14.16 1.41 2.61
CA VAL A 131 -14.37 1.58 1.15
C VAL A 131 -14.95 2.96 0.87
N ARG A 132 -15.99 3.37 1.57
CA ARG A 132 -16.61 4.69 1.40
C ARG A 132 -15.66 5.85 1.74
N ILE A 133 -14.86 5.70 2.80
CA ILE A 133 -13.83 6.71 3.18
C ILE A 133 -12.81 6.86 2.05
N VAL A 134 -12.33 5.76 1.48
CA VAL A 134 -11.36 5.78 0.37
C VAL A 134 -11.97 6.40 -0.89
N GLU A 135 -13.22 6.08 -1.22
CA GLU A 135 -13.94 6.68 -2.35
C GLU A 135 -14.12 8.19 -2.17
N ASN A 136 -14.54 8.63 -0.97
CA ASN A 136 -14.67 10.04 -0.64
C ASN A 136 -13.32 10.78 -0.74
N ALA A 137 -12.24 10.16 -0.23
CA ALA A 137 -10.92 10.74 -0.32
C ALA A 137 -10.43 10.91 -1.77
N ARG A 138 -10.68 9.90 -2.63
CA ARG A 138 -10.35 9.99 -4.07
C ARG A 138 -11.14 11.08 -4.78
N LYS A 139 -12.43 11.22 -4.45
CA LYS A 139 -13.27 12.29 -4.99
C LYS A 139 -12.76 13.66 -4.55
N ALA A 140 -12.46 13.82 -3.25
CA ALA A 140 -11.91 15.05 -2.70
C ALA A 140 -10.55 15.41 -3.32
N GLU A 141 -9.68 14.43 -3.55
CA GLU A 141 -8.38 14.63 -4.22
C GLU A 141 -8.58 15.19 -5.64
N LYS A 142 -9.55 14.67 -6.39
CA LYS A 142 -9.90 15.19 -7.72
C LYS A 142 -10.44 16.61 -7.65
N GLU A 143 -11.39 16.88 -6.75
CA GLU A 143 -11.97 18.21 -6.56
C GLU A 143 -10.91 19.25 -6.11
N LEU A 144 -9.91 18.82 -5.34
CA LEU A 144 -8.78 19.65 -4.94
C LEU A 144 -7.91 20.03 -6.16
N CYS A 145 -7.61 19.07 -7.03
CA CYS A 145 -6.86 19.33 -8.27
C CYS A 145 -7.61 20.27 -9.22
N GLU A 146 -8.93 20.27 -9.19
CA GLU A 146 -9.81 21.15 -9.97
C GLU A 146 -10.05 22.52 -9.29
N GLY A 147 -9.52 22.74 -8.07
CA GLY A 147 -9.72 23.97 -7.28
C GLY A 147 -11.07 24.09 -6.58
N VAL A 148 -11.96 23.12 -6.76
CA VAL A 148 -13.35 23.14 -6.29
C VAL A 148 -13.49 22.86 -4.80
N LEU A 149 -12.62 22.00 -4.24
CA LEU A 149 -12.76 21.52 -2.85
C LEU A 149 -12.61 22.63 -1.82
N LEU A 150 -11.65 23.55 -2.03
CA LEU A 150 -11.39 24.65 -1.11
C LEU A 150 -12.53 25.67 -1.14
N ASP A 151 -13.07 25.97 -2.32
CA ASP A 151 -14.18 26.93 -2.49
C ASP A 151 -15.45 26.46 -1.77
N LYS A 152 -15.80 25.18 -1.84
CA LYS A 152 -16.95 24.60 -1.14
C LYS A 152 -16.90 24.74 0.39
N HIS A 153 -15.70 24.76 0.97
CA HIS A 153 -15.52 24.86 2.43
C HIS A 153 -15.37 26.30 2.91
N PHE A 154 -15.04 27.25 2.04
CA PHE A 154 -14.99 28.66 2.38
C PHE A 154 -16.40 29.29 2.44
N ASP A 155 -17.33 28.84 1.57
CA ASP A 155 -18.73 29.35 1.58
C ASP A 155 -19.58 28.84 2.77
N ALA A 156 -19.16 27.79 3.45
CA ALA A 156 -19.88 27.25 4.62
C ALA A 156 -19.55 27.95 5.95
N SER A 157 -18.72 28.98 5.93
CA SER A 157 -18.24 29.70 7.12
C SER A 157 -18.68 31.16 7.19
N VAL A 158 -19.74 31.57 6.45
CA VAL A 158 -20.35 32.91 6.49
C VAL A 158 -21.73 32.86 7.14
#